data_4fd0cc3c240cfc7d1e44e6c6280ef267
#
_entry.id   4fd0cc3c240cfc7d1e44e6c6280ef267
#
_cell.length_a   1.000
_cell.length_b   1.000
_cell.length_c   1.000
_cell.angle_alpha   90.00
_cell.angle_beta   90.00
_cell.angle_gamma   90.00
#
_symmetry.space_group_name_H-M   'P 1'
#
loop_
_entity.id
_entity.type
_entity.pdbx_description
1 polymer ?
#
loop_
_entity_poly.entity_id
_entity_poly.type
_entity_poly.pdbx_seq_one_letter_code
_entity_poly.pdbx_strand_id
1 'polypeptide(L)'
;MGSGRGGGAAGQRGRSSADSHSSQITSTTVPEVPVPGPIPRFEVPGWRQRYGVVAGITGRGDDAGRGFDLGLWSREPVGDVMNRWLALRRAMPGFSAVVLGNQVHGIEVREVGPAEGWIQIQGVDGWVSTSPGVMLTITVADCVPVYLAVANRAVALLHAGWRGTAGGILERGVEALLAASGAAKRDVAMHCGVGICGDCYEVGSEVMNGCGVAVDGSGPWHLDLRNVLIEQARRLGVADVSRSGWCSAHDRGSFYSHRASRGQDGRMVAYLGLISPLASNPHRE
;
A
#
# COMPACT_ATOMS: atom_id res chain seq x y z
N MET A 1 -59.43 -63.33 3.09
CA MET A 1 -59.50 -63.27 4.56
C MET A 1 -58.18 -62.69 5.05
N GLY A 2 -58.22 -61.60 5.85
CA GLY A 2 -57.19 -61.05 6.74
C GLY A 2 -56.03 -60.27 6.08
N SER A 3 -56.00 -59.01 5.90
CA SER A 3 -55.87 -57.84 6.79
C SER A 3 -54.58 -57.93 7.65
N GLY A 4 -53.65 -56.94 7.39
CA GLY A 4 -52.50 -56.68 8.24
C GLY A 4 -51.81 -55.38 7.79
N ARG A 5 -52.19 -54.25 8.38
CA ARG A 5 -51.55 -52.94 8.19
C ARG A 5 -50.32 -52.87 9.11
N GLY A 6 -49.19 -52.36 8.60
CA GLY A 6 -48.03 -51.97 9.38
C GLY A 6 -47.46 -50.67 8.87
N GLY A 7 -47.74 -49.55 9.54
CA GLY A 7 -47.17 -48.24 9.22
C GLY A 7 -45.71 -48.13 9.69
N GLY A 8 -44.86 -47.63 8.82
CA GLY A 8 -43.49 -47.28 9.11
C GLY A 8 -43.32 -45.78 9.05
N ALA A 9 -43.04 -45.14 10.17
CA ALA A 9 -42.76 -43.73 10.32
C ALA A 9 -41.44 -43.35 9.65
N ALA A 10 -41.49 -42.44 8.71
CA ALA A 10 -40.27 -41.81 8.10
C ALA A 10 -39.75 -40.74 9.03
N GLY A 11 -38.58 -41.02 9.63
CA GLY A 11 -37.80 -40.03 10.40
C GLY A 11 -37.22 -38.96 9.49
N GLN A 12 -37.73 -37.75 9.60
CA GLN A 12 -37.11 -36.58 9.04
C GLN A 12 -35.81 -36.24 9.78
N ARG A 13 -34.68 -36.49 9.13
CA ARG A 13 -33.39 -35.98 9.60
C ARG A 13 -33.31 -34.49 9.18
N GLY A 14 -33.38 -33.57 10.18
CA GLY A 14 -33.15 -32.17 10.02
C GLY A 14 -31.73 -31.93 9.49
N ARG A 15 -31.63 -31.31 8.32
CA ARG A 15 -30.39 -30.73 7.84
C ARG A 15 -30.21 -29.41 8.61
N SER A 16 -29.23 -29.38 9.53
CA SER A 16 -28.75 -28.12 10.08
C SER A 16 -28.01 -27.39 8.98
N SER A 17 -28.65 -26.34 8.50
CA SER A 17 -27.97 -25.31 7.71
C SER A 17 -26.95 -24.62 8.60
N ALA A 18 -25.69 -24.95 8.43
CA ALA A 18 -24.59 -24.16 8.98
C ALA A 18 -24.59 -22.84 8.19
N ASP A 19 -25.17 -21.80 8.78
CA ASP A 19 -25.02 -20.43 8.31
C ASP A 19 -23.54 -20.05 8.40
N SER A 20 -22.82 -20.17 7.28
CA SER A 20 -21.52 -19.58 7.10
C SER A 20 -21.70 -18.07 7.03
N HIS A 21 -21.63 -17.41 8.18
CA HIS A 21 -21.44 -15.95 8.25
C HIS A 21 -20.07 -15.63 7.68
N SER A 22 -19.97 -15.51 6.37
CA SER A 22 -18.87 -14.84 5.71
C SER A 22 -18.99 -13.34 6.11
N SER A 23 -18.28 -12.96 7.16
CA SER A 23 -18.13 -11.54 7.49
C SER A 23 -17.47 -10.84 6.30
N GLN A 24 -18.27 -10.10 5.52
CA GLN A 24 -17.77 -9.29 4.42
C GLN A 24 -16.85 -8.21 5.02
N ILE A 25 -15.55 -8.38 4.84
CA ILE A 25 -14.59 -7.32 5.14
C ILE A 25 -14.88 -6.19 4.14
N THR A 26 -15.48 -5.12 4.62
CA THR A 26 -15.73 -3.91 3.83
C THR A 26 -14.50 -3.02 3.91
N SER A 27 -13.89 -2.70 2.76
CA SER A 27 -12.82 -1.71 2.74
C SER A 27 -13.40 -0.30 2.89
N THR A 28 -12.79 0.51 3.73
CA THR A 28 -13.17 1.91 3.93
C THR A 28 -12.36 2.82 3.01
N THR A 29 -13.00 3.77 2.34
CA THR A 29 -12.27 4.82 1.62
C THR A 29 -11.81 5.89 2.61
N VAL A 30 -10.49 6.10 2.68
CA VAL A 30 -9.82 7.04 3.57
C VAL A 30 -8.83 7.83 2.72
N PRO A 31 -9.19 9.03 2.24
CA PRO A 31 -8.28 9.85 1.47
C PRO A 31 -7.16 10.37 2.38
N GLU A 32 -5.94 10.39 1.88
CA GLU A 32 -4.82 11.05 2.50
C GLU A 32 -5.09 12.56 2.56
N VAL A 33 -4.66 13.19 3.63
CA VAL A 33 -4.88 14.61 3.88
C VAL A 33 -3.59 15.41 3.70
N PRO A 34 -3.66 16.62 3.12
CA PRO A 34 -2.48 17.47 2.98
C PRO A 34 -1.92 17.86 4.35
N VAL A 35 -0.61 17.84 4.46
CA VAL A 35 0.11 18.23 5.68
C VAL A 35 0.81 19.56 5.43
N PRO A 36 0.54 20.60 6.23
CA PRO A 36 1.24 21.89 6.14
C PRO A 36 2.76 21.70 6.32
N GLY A 37 3.55 22.41 5.52
CA GLY A 37 5.01 22.35 5.64
C GLY A 37 5.75 22.79 4.38
N PRO A 38 7.08 22.65 4.37
CA PRO A 38 7.92 23.17 3.29
C PRO A 38 7.92 22.30 2.01
N ILE A 39 7.27 21.14 2.04
CA ILE A 39 7.16 20.23 0.91
C ILE A 39 5.71 19.79 0.70
N PRO A 40 5.30 19.56 -0.56
CA PRO A 40 3.97 19.02 -0.84
C PRO A 40 3.90 17.57 -0.39
N ARG A 41 3.05 17.26 0.60
CA ARG A 41 2.85 15.90 1.10
C ARG A 41 1.48 15.69 1.69
N PHE A 42 1.05 14.43 1.68
CA PHE A 42 -0.22 13.97 2.20
C PHE A 42 0.04 12.80 3.14
N GLU A 43 -0.69 12.71 4.24
CA GLU A 43 -0.56 11.59 5.19
C GLU A 43 -1.90 10.85 5.35
N VAL A 44 -1.82 9.56 5.62
CA VAL A 44 -2.98 8.72 5.93
C VAL A 44 -3.49 9.11 7.31
N PRO A 45 -4.72 9.66 7.42
CA PRO A 45 -5.22 10.19 8.68
C PRO A 45 -5.39 9.09 9.74
N GLY A 46 -5.10 9.43 10.99
CA GLY A 46 -5.25 8.53 12.13
C GLY A 46 -4.15 7.47 12.30
N TRP A 47 -3.29 7.25 11.30
CA TRP A 47 -2.27 6.20 11.38
C TRP A 47 -1.20 6.48 12.44
N ARG A 48 -0.86 7.76 12.64
CA ARG A 48 0.09 8.16 13.69
C ARG A 48 -0.41 7.78 15.09
N GLN A 49 -1.67 8.04 15.37
CA GLN A 49 -2.27 7.80 16.69
C GLN A 49 -2.58 6.30 16.88
N ARG A 50 -3.08 5.64 15.86
CA ARG A 50 -3.58 4.27 15.95
C ARG A 50 -2.47 3.22 15.90
N TYR A 51 -1.44 3.46 15.07
CA TYR A 51 -0.41 2.46 14.83
C TYR A 51 1.01 2.91 15.22
N GLY A 52 1.20 4.17 15.66
CA GLY A 52 2.53 4.70 16.00
C GLY A 52 3.44 4.88 14.79
N VAL A 53 2.88 5.18 13.62
CA VAL A 53 3.62 5.31 12.36
C VAL A 53 3.35 6.63 11.64
N VAL A 54 4.28 7.07 10.83
CA VAL A 54 4.04 8.07 9.78
C VAL A 54 3.87 7.33 8.48
N ALA A 55 2.73 7.53 7.81
CA ALA A 55 2.42 6.94 6.51
C ALA A 55 1.90 8.03 5.58
N GLY A 56 2.46 8.16 4.39
CA GLY A 56 2.03 9.20 3.46
C GLY A 56 2.73 9.13 2.11
N ILE A 57 2.45 10.15 1.31
CA ILE A 57 2.97 10.30 -0.05
C ILE A 57 3.30 11.77 -0.31
N THR A 58 4.35 12.04 -1.10
CA THR A 58 4.61 13.40 -1.59
C THR A 58 3.64 13.76 -2.71
N GLY A 59 3.29 15.04 -2.80
CA GLY A 59 2.53 15.56 -3.92
C GLY A 59 3.41 16.05 -5.06
N ARG A 60 2.75 16.49 -6.14
CA ARG A 60 3.38 17.12 -7.30
C ARG A 60 3.97 18.50 -6.95
N GLY A 61 3.35 19.24 -6.02
CA GLY A 61 3.63 20.66 -5.77
C GLY A 61 2.94 21.57 -6.77
N ASP A 62 3.21 22.86 -6.66
CA ASP A 62 2.68 23.87 -7.57
C ASP A 62 3.48 23.93 -8.87
N ASP A 63 2.80 24.30 -9.96
CA ASP A 63 3.38 24.36 -11.31
C ASP A 63 4.24 25.63 -11.57
N ALA A 64 4.46 26.49 -10.57
CA ALA A 64 5.28 27.69 -10.72
C ALA A 64 6.78 27.37 -10.96
N GLY A 65 7.12 26.09 -10.96
CA GLY A 65 8.45 25.57 -11.21
C GLY A 65 8.42 24.16 -11.81
N ARG A 66 9.45 23.38 -11.53
CA ARG A 66 9.62 22.01 -12.05
C ARG A 66 8.89 20.94 -11.26
N GLY A 67 7.95 21.32 -10.39
CA GLY A 67 7.25 20.42 -9.49
C GLY A 67 8.16 19.78 -8.41
N PHE A 68 7.62 18.84 -7.64
CA PHE A 68 8.37 18.13 -6.61
C PHE A 68 8.67 16.67 -7.04
N ASP A 69 9.34 16.54 -8.21
CA ASP A 69 9.75 15.23 -8.74
C ASP A 69 10.91 14.65 -7.92
N LEU A 70 10.72 13.42 -7.44
CA LEU A 70 11.69 12.65 -6.67
C LEU A 70 12.23 11.42 -7.44
N GLY A 71 11.97 11.34 -8.73
CA GLY A 71 12.45 10.26 -9.59
C GLY A 71 13.95 10.35 -9.87
N LEU A 72 14.76 9.45 -9.31
CA LEU A 72 16.21 9.44 -9.52
C LEU A 72 16.63 9.14 -10.96
N TRP A 73 15.74 8.56 -11.74
CA TRP A 73 15.95 8.24 -13.17
C TRP A 73 15.03 9.06 -14.07
N SER A 74 14.57 10.23 -13.59
CA SER A 74 13.82 11.19 -14.39
C SER A 74 14.74 11.97 -15.33
N ARG A 75 14.14 12.85 -16.15
CA ARG A 75 14.89 13.76 -17.03
C ARG A 75 15.39 15.02 -16.30
N GLU A 76 15.05 15.17 -15.04
CA GLU A 76 15.47 16.28 -14.20
C GLU A 76 16.97 16.20 -13.88
N PRO A 77 17.66 17.33 -13.72
CA PRO A 77 19.02 17.32 -13.23
C PRO A 77 19.11 16.63 -11.86
N VAL A 78 20.03 15.68 -11.73
CA VAL A 78 20.16 14.86 -10.52
C VAL A 78 20.35 15.68 -9.25
N GLY A 79 21.03 16.85 -9.34
CA GLY A 79 21.21 17.77 -8.22
C GLY A 79 19.89 18.34 -7.70
N ASP A 80 18.96 18.69 -8.61
CA ASP A 80 17.65 19.22 -8.24
C ASP A 80 16.81 18.12 -7.56
N VAL A 81 16.83 16.90 -8.08
CA VAL A 81 16.16 15.73 -7.49
C VAL A 81 16.72 15.45 -6.10
N MET A 82 18.06 15.44 -5.94
CA MET A 82 18.70 15.22 -4.64
C MET A 82 18.38 16.33 -3.63
N ASN A 83 18.28 17.60 -4.06
CA ASN A 83 17.84 18.69 -3.19
C ASN A 83 16.41 18.48 -2.67
N ARG A 84 15.49 17.96 -3.49
CA ARG A 84 14.13 17.60 -3.08
C ARG A 84 14.11 16.42 -2.11
N TRP A 85 14.94 15.41 -2.32
CA TRP A 85 15.12 14.31 -1.37
C TRP A 85 15.64 14.80 -0.02
N LEU A 86 16.62 15.72 -0.01
CA LEU A 86 17.11 16.35 1.21
C LEU A 86 16.03 17.19 1.91
N ALA A 87 15.16 17.87 1.13
CA ALA A 87 14.01 18.60 1.68
C ALA A 87 12.99 17.63 2.32
N LEU A 88 12.69 16.50 1.68
CA LEU A 88 11.86 15.45 2.27
C LEU A 88 12.44 14.94 3.59
N ARG A 89 13.73 14.63 3.62
CA ARG A 89 14.41 14.17 4.84
C ARG A 89 14.35 15.20 5.97
N ARG A 90 14.57 16.49 5.66
CA ARG A 90 14.45 17.58 6.66
C ARG A 90 13.03 17.75 7.19
N ALA A 91 12.01 17.51 6.36
CA ALA A 91 10.61 17.56 6.76
C ALA A 91 10.19 16.37 7.65
N MET A 92 11.07 15.37 7.83
CA MET A 92 10.88 14.14 8.60
C MET A 92 11.95 13.96 9.69
N PRO A 93 12.05 14.88 10.67
CA PRO A 93 13.17 14.92 11.61
C PRO A 93 13.26 13.69 12.54
N GLY A 94 12.18 12.90 12.66
CA GLY A 94 12.17 11.67 13.46
C GLY A 94 12.82 10.45 12.79
N PHE A 95 13.34 10.59 11.56
CA PHE A 95 13.92 9.49 10.81
C PHE A 95 15.42 9.73 10.53
N SER A 96 16.26 8.84 11.06
CA SER A 96 17.72 8.85 10.86
C SER A 96 18.15 8.21 9.54
N ALA A 97 17.36 7.25 9.05
CA ALA A 97 17.59 6.55 7.80
C ALA A 97 16.46 6.75 6.79
N VAL A 98 16.83 6.80 5.51
CA VAL A 98 15.91 6.74 4.35
C VAL A 98 16.30 5.55 3.50
N VAL A 99 15.34 4.69 3.23
CA VAL A 99 15.54 3.45 2.46
C VAL A 99 14.80 3.54 1.13
N LEU A 100 15.52 3.33 0.04
CA LEU A 100 15.00 3.40 -1.33
C LEU A 100 15.39 2.16 -2.14
N GLY A 101 14.43 1.59 -2.87
CA GLY A 101 14.66 0.53 -3.85
C GLY A 101 14.80 1.04 -5.27
N ASN A 102 15.69 0.44 -6.05
CA ASN A 102 15.53 0.46 -7.51
C ASN A 102 14.50 -0.61 -7.87
N GLN A 103 13.24 -0.17 -8.00
CA GLN A 103 12.07 -1.02 -8.22
C GLN A 103 12.08 -1.59 -9.64
N VAL A 104 11.76 -2.87 -9.75
CA VAL A 104 11.73 -3.62 -11.02
C VAL A 104 10.34 -4.18 -11.34
N HIS A 105 9.32 -3.76 -10.60
CA HIS A 105 7.95 -4.28 -10.65
C HIS A 105 7.88 -5.78 -10.31
N GLY A 106 8.80 -6.23 -9.46
CA GLY A 106 8.91 -7.59 -8.94
C GLY A 106 8.12 -7.81 -7.65
N ILE A 107 8.56 -8.81 -6.89
CA ILE A 107 7.95 -9.20 -5.61
C ILE A 107 8.97 -9.32 -4.47
N GLU A 108 10.20 -8.86 -4.70
CA GLU A 108 11.25 -8.92 -3.67
C GLU A 108 10.92 -7.92 -2.56
N VAL A 109 10.82 -8.43 -1.33
CA VAL A 109 10.59 -7.67 -0.11
C VAL A 109 11.76 -7.90 0.83
N ARG A 110 12.38 -6.82 1.32
CA ARG A 110 13.54 -6.90 2.23
C ARG A 110 13.29 -6.27 3.57
N GLU A 111 13.81 -6.91 4.60
CA GLU A 111 13.85 -6.36 5.95
C GLU A 111 15.03 -5.40 6.10
N VAL A 112 14.77 -4.26 6.79
CA VAL A 112 15.78 -3.26 7.15
C VAL A 112 15.74 -3.06 8.66
N GLY A 113 16.86 -3.37 9.31
CA GLY A 113 17.08 -3.14 10.73
C GLY A 113 17.44 -1.69 11.03
N PRO A 114 17.96 -1.41 12.26
CA PRO A 114 18.45 -0.09 12.65
C PRO A 114 19.49 0.42 11.66
N ALA A 115 19.33 1.66 11.19
CA ALA A 115 20.18 2.23 10.17
C ALA A 115 20.26 3.76 10.26
N GLU A 116 21.25 4.33 9.59
CA GLU A 116 21.44 5.77 9.45
C GLU A 116 21.78 6.14 8.00
N GLY A 117 21.43 7.38 7.62
CA GLY A 117 21.77 7.91 6.30
C GLY A 117 20.85 7.41 5.19
N TRP A 118 21.44 7.15 4.02
CA TRP A 118 20.75 6.70 2.83
C TRP A 118 21.10 5.24 2.52
N ILE A 119 20.08 4.43 2.32
CA ILE A 119 20.23 3.03 1.91
C ILE A 119 19.52 2.86 0.57
N GLN A 120 20.29 2.44 -0.45
CA GLN A 120 19.75 2.12 -1.76
C GLN A 120 20.07 0.69 -2.12
N ILE A 121 19.05 -0.11 -2.48
CA ILE A 121 19.21 -1.51 -2.85
C ILE A 121 18.53 -1.76 -4.20
N GLN A 122 19.20 -2.56 -5.05
CA GLN A 122 18.71 -2.88 -6.38
C GLN A 122 17.68 -4.03 -6.33
N GLY A 123 16.68 -3.96 -7.21
CA GLY A 123 15.75 -5.06 -7.46
C GLY A 123 14.72 -5.31 -6.35
N VAL A 124 14.45 -4.31 -5.51
CA VAL A 124 13.53 -4.43 -4.36
C VAL A 124 12.28 -3.60 -4.62
N ASP A 125 11.13 -4.22 -4.48
CA ASP A 125 9.81 -3.61 -4.64
C ASP A 125 9.02 -3.52 -3.32
N GLY A 126 9.59 -3.99 -2.22
CA GLY A 126 8.98 -3.89 -0.89
C GLY A 126 9.98 -3.89 0.25
N TRP A 127 9.59 -3.28 1.36
CA TRP A 127 10.39 -3.13 2.57
C TRP A 127 9.60 -3.56 3.79
N VAL A 128 10.31 -4.12 4.77
CA VAL A 128 9.80 -4.35 6.13
C VAL A 128 10.78 -3.76 7.12
N SER A 129 10.29 -3.18 8.22
CA SER A 129 11.14 -2.77 9.34
C SER A 129 10.38 -2.85 10.67
N THR A 130 11.11 -3.27 11.70
CA THR A 130 10.71 -3.21 13.11
C THR A 130 11.40 -2.07 13.85
N SER A 131 12.25 -1.30 13.15
CA SER A 131 13.12 -0.29 13.74
C SER A 131 12.51 1.10 13.66
N PRO A 132 12.25 1.78 14.80
CA PRO A 132 11.94 3.20 14.79
C PRO A 132 13.06 4.03 14.15
N GLY A 133 12.69 5.13 13.51
CA GLY A 133 13.65 6.03 12.87
C GLY A 133 14.13 5.59 11.48
N VAL A 134 13.65 4.46 10.95
CA VAL A 134 13.85 4.03 9.57
C VAL A 134 12.65 4.43 8.72
N MET A 135 12.86 5.29 7.73
CA MET A 135 11.84 5.68 6.76
C MET A 135 11.95 4.81 5.50
N LEU A 136 11.02 3.89 5.33
CA LEU A 136 10.86 3.10 4.12
C LEU A 136 10.28 3.99 3.02
N THR A 137 10.81 3.91 1.80
CA THR A 137 10.29 4.69 0.66
C THR A 137 10.18 3.85 -0.60
N ILE A 138 9.21 4.17 -1.43
CA ILE A 138 9.04 3.69 -2.81
C ILE A 138 8.65 4.85 -3.70
N THR A 139 9.07 4.83 -4.96
CA THR A 139 8.67 5.80 -5.96
C THR A 139 7.44 5.30 -6.73
N VAL A 140 6.46 6.18 -6.93
CA VAL A 140 5.22 5.84 -7.64
C VAL A 140 4.77 6.94 -8.60
N ALA A 141 4.13 6.52 -9.69
CA ALA A 141 3.27 7.28 -10.56
C ALA A 141 2.33 6.26 -11.20
N ASP A 142 1.10 6.15 -10.67
CA ASP A 142 0.04 5.18 -10.97
C ASP A 142 0.08 3.85 -10.21
N CYS A 143 1.25 3.21 -10.02
CA CYS A 143 1.35 2.01 -9.18
C CYS A 143 0.88 2.31 -7.76
N VAL A 144 0.23 1.34 -7.12
CA VAL A 144 -0.35 1.48 -5.79
C VAL A 144 0.70 1.28 -4.71
N PRO A 145 0.99 2.29 -3.86
CA PRO A 145 1.74 2.05 -2.63
C PRO A 145 0.83 1.32 -1.64
N VAL A 146 1.28 0.17 -1.14
CA VAL A 146 0.57 -0.58 -0.10
C VAL A 146 1.30 -0.41 1.21
N TYR A 147 0.63 0.20 2.17
CA TYR A 147 1.11 0.41 3.52
C TYR A 147 0.56 -0.71 4.41
N LEU A 148 1.44 -1.37 5.14
CA LEU A 148 1.07 -2.38 6.14
C LEU A 148 1.66 -1.97 7.49
N ALA A 149 0.89 -2.11 8.56
CA ALA A 149 1.34 -1.80 9.91
C ALA A 149 0.82 -2.83 10.93
N VAL A 150 1.70 -3.22 11.85
CA VAL A 150 1.36 -3.81 13.14
C VAL A 150 1.66 -2.77 14.20
N ALA A 151 0.64 -2.35 14.94
CA ALA A 151 0.70 -1.19 15.85
C ALA A 151 1.94 -1.20 16.75
N ASN A 152 2.75 -0.14 16.68
CA ASN A 152 3.98 0.08 17.45
C ASN A 152 5.03 -1.04 17.37
N ARG A 153 4.97 -1.93 16.36
CA ARG A 153 5.85 -3.10 16.27
C ARG A 153 6.58 -3.22 14.94
N ALA A 154 5.86 -3.10 13.83
CA ALA A 154 6.44 -3.32 12.51
C ALA A 154 5.65 -2.61 11.42
N VAL A 155 6.33 -2.30 10.33
CA VAL A 155 5.76 -1.70 9.12
C VAL A 155 6.26 -2.40 7.88
N ALA A 156 5.44 -2.44 6.82
CA ALA A 156 5.90 -2.79 5.48
C ALA A 156 5.32 -1.84 4.43
N LEU A 157 6.13 -1.47 3.45
CA LEU A 157 5.75 -0.60 2.34
C LEU A 157 6.06 -1.31 1.02
N LEU A 158 5.02 -1.50 0.18
CA LEU A 158 5.13 -2.30 -1.04
C LEU A 158 4.77 -1.47 -2.27
N HIS A 159 5.50 -1.65 -3.35
CA HIS A 159 5.24 -1.10 -4.67
C HIS A 159 4.40 -2.08 -5.48
N ALA A 160 3.09 -1.86 -5.55
CA ALA A 160 2.17 -2.76 -6.24
C ALA A 160 1.77 -2.19 -7.62
N GLY A 161 2.61 -2.40 -8.64
CA GLY A 161 2.20 -2.37 -10.02
C GLY A 161 1.49 -3.67 -10.40
N TRP A 162 0.90 -3.78 -11.62
CA TRP A 162 0.14 -4.96 -12.01
C TRP A 162 0.98 -6.26 -11.97
N ARG A 163 2.27 -6.20 -12.38
CA ARG A 163 3.16 -7.38 -12.34
C ARG A 163 3.43 -7.84 -10.92
N GLY A 164 3.75 -6.91 -10.02
CA GLY A 164 3.94 -7.22 -8.60
C GLY A 164 2.65 -7.74 -7.95
N THR A 165 1.51 -7.14 -8.27
CA THR A 165 0.18 -7.58 -7.78
C THR A 165 -0.14 -9.00 -8.26
N ALA A 166 0.07 -9.29 -9.55
CA ALA A 166 -0.12 -10.61 -10.14
C ALA A 166 0.86 -11.65 -9.57
N GLY A 167 2.10 -11.23 -9.29
CA GLY A 167 3.15 -12.08 -8.72
C GLY A 167 3.04 -12.34 -7.22
N GLY A 168 2.12 -11.66 -6.50
CA GLY A 168 1.90 -11.88 -5.07
C GLY A 168 2.74 -10.99 -4.14
N ILE A 169 3.09 -9.76 -4.54
CA ILE A 169 3.85 -8.82 -3.70
C ILE A 169 3.17 -8.59 -2.34
N LEU A 170 1.83 -8.56 -2.28
CA LEU A 170 1.10 -8.39 -1.04
C LEU A 170 1.28 -9.59 -0.09
N GLU A 171 1.19 -10.82 -0.61
CA GLU A 171 1.41 -12.04 0.17
C GLU A 171 2.82 -12.04 0.77
N ARG A 172 3.84 -11.75 -0.07
CA ARG A 172 5.23 -11.63 0.38
C ARG A 172 5.42 -10.58 1.46
N GLY A 173 4.78 -9.40 1.28
CA GLY A 173 4.84 -8.31 2.26
C GLY A 173 4.20 -8.67 3.59
N VAL A 174 3.03 -9.32 3.57
CA VAL A 174 2.34 -9.78 4.78
C VAL A 174 3.15 -10.87 5.48
N GLU A 175 3.66 -11.88 4.77
CA GLU A 175 4.52 -12.92 5.32
C GLU A 175 5.76 -12.35 6.01
N ALA A 176 6.48 -11.44 5.32
CA ALA A 176 7.67 -10.80 5.85
C ALA A 176 7.36 -9.96 7.11
N LEU A 177 6.25 -9.20 7.09
CA LEU A 177 5.81 -8.40 8.22
C LEU A 177 5.46 -9.26 9.44
N LEU A 178 4.76 -10.37 9.24
CA LEU A 178 4.41 -11.30 10.30
C LEU A 178 5.64 -12.02 10.88
N ALA A 179 6.57 -12.42 10.02
CA ALA A 179 7.84 -13.03 10.43
C ALA A 179 8.66 -12.07 11.29
N ALA A 180 8.79 -10.80 10.87
CA ALA A 180 9.55 -9.77 11.59
C ALA A 180 8.88 -9.35 12.91
N SER A 181 7.55 -9.29 12.95
CA SER A 181 6.80 -8.77 14.10
C SER A 181 6.35 -9.85 15.10
N GLY A 182 6.24 -11.12 14.67
CA GLY A 182 5.61 -12.17 15.44
C GLY A 182 4.09 -11.95 15.69
N ALA A 183 3.46 -11.08 14.89
CA ALA A 183 2.04 -10.76 15.01
C ALA A 183 1.15 -11.78 14.30
N ALA A 184 -0.16 -11.73 14.54
CA ALA A 184 -1.13 -12.51 13.78
C ALA A 184 -1.69 -11.67 12.61
N LYS A 185 -2.22 -12.32 11.58
CA LYS A 185 -2.81 -11.67 10.40
C LYS A 185 -3.89 -10.65 10.75
N ARG A 186 -4.69 -10.91 11.78
CA ARG A 186 -5.74 -10.01 12.27
C ARG A 186 -5.20 -8.70 12.89
N ASP A 187 -3.92 -8.67 13.25
CA ASP A 187 -3.28 -7.49 13.86
C ASP A 187 -2.68 -6.56 12.80
N VAL A 188 -2.75 -6.96 11.53
CA VAL A 188 -2.24 -6.18 10.40
C VAL A 188 -3.30 -5.21 9.92
N ALA A 189 -2.95 -3.92 9.89
CA ALA A 189 -3.68 -2.90 9.17
C ALA A 189 -3.08 -2.69 7.77
N MET A 190 -3.93 -2.47 6.77
CA MET A 190 -3.53 -2.22 5.39
C MET A 190 -4.20 -0.96 4.84
N HIS A 191 -3.43 -0.16 4.11
CA HIS A 191 -3.95 0.94 3.30
C HIS A 191 -3.39 0.86 1.89
N CYS A 192 -4.27 0.83 0.88
CA CYS A 192 -3.91 1.03 -0.51
C CYS A 192 -3.90 2.53 -0.80
N GLY A 193 -2.72 3.12 -0.97
CA GLY A 193 -2.57 4.56 -1.15
C GLY A 193 -2.91 5.06 -2.56
N VAL A 194 -2.49 6.30 -2.84
CA VAL A 194 -2.74 6.99 -4.12
C VAL A 194 -2.15 6.20 -5.29
N GLY A 195 -2.99 5.80 -6.21
CA GLY A 195 -2.64 5.13 -7.45
C GLY A 195 -3.65 5.46 -8.54
N ILE A 196 -3.52 4.87 -9.72
CA ILE A 196 -4.49 5.06 -10.80
C ILE A 196 -5.79 4.29 -10.49
N CYS A 197 -6.94 4.91 -10.69
CA CYS A 197 -8.24 4.27 -10.49
C CYS A 197 -8.66 3.42 -11.71
N GLY A 198 -9.70 2.61 -11.53
CA GLY A 198 -10.23 1.76 -12.59
C GLY A 198 -10.68 2.54 -13.82
N ASP A 199 -11.33 3.67 -13.66
CA ASP A 199 -11.81 4.48 -14.79
C ASP A 199 -10.68 5.02 -15.68
N CYS A 200 -9.48 5.20 -15.11
CA CYS A 200 -8.30 5.69 -15.82
C CYS A 200 -7.33 4.59 -16.28
N TYR A 201 -7.46 3.37 -15.74
CA TYR A 201 -6.52 2.30 -16.00
C TYR A 201 -7.08 1.28 -17.00
N GLU A 202 -7.10 1.68 -18.26
CA GLU A 202 -7.41 0.80 -19.39
C GLU A 202 -6.26 -0.20 -19.61
N VAL A 203 -6.59 -1.49 -19.76
CA VAL A 203 -5.63 -2.59 -19.82
C VAL A 203 -6.05 -3.66 -20.83
N GLY A 204 -5.08 -4.46 -21.26
CA GLY A 204 -5.31 -5.65 -22.07
C GLY A 204 -5.62 -6.90 -21.24
N SER A 205 -5.96 -7.99 -21.94
CA SER A 205 -6.27 -9.29 -21.33
C SER A 205 -5.12 -9.87 -20.50
N GLU A 206 -3.87 -9.59 -20.89
CA GLU A 206 -2.69 -10.02 -20.13
C GLU A 206 -2.73 -9.52 -18.68
N VAL A 207 -3.06 -8.23 -18.49
CA VAL A 207 -3.11 -7.61 -17.15
C VAL A 207 -4.29 -8.16 -16.35
N MET A 208 -5.48 -8.28 -16.99
CA MET A 208 -6.68 -8.83 -16.35
C MET A 208 -6.42 -10.25 -15.85
N ASN A 209 -5.97 -11.14 -16.75
CA ASN A 209 -5.70 -12.53 -16.43
C ASN A 209 -4.58 -12.68 -15.39
N GLY A 210 -3.51 -11.89 -15.50
CA GLY A 210 -2.43 -11.87 -14.53
C GLY A 210 -2.90 -11.49 -13.13
N CYS A 211 -3.84 -10.56 -13.03
CA CYS A 211 -4.46 -10.17 -11.76
C CYS A 211 -5.61 -11.09 -11.31
N GLY A 212 -5.88 -12.18 -12.02
CA GLY A 212 -6.94 -13.14 -11.69
C GLY A 212 -8.35 -12.59 -11.88
N VAL A 213 -8.53 -11.58 -12.74
CA VAL A 213 -9.82 -11.01 -13.09
C VAL A 213 -10.31 -11.59 -14.40
N ALA A 214 -11.47 -12.23 -14.37
CA ALA A 214 -12.06 -12.81 -15.57
C ALA A 214 -12.37 -11.73 -16.62
N VAL A 215 -12.09 -12.06 -17.88
CA VAL A 215 -12.41 -11.20 -19.03
C VAL A 215 -13.57 -11.78 -19.82
N ASP A 216 -14.45 -10.90 -20.29
CA ASP A 216 -15.50 -11.20 -21.24
C ASP A 216 -15.43 -10.19 -22.40
N GLY A 217 -15.89 -10.60 -23.55
CA GLY A 217 -15.84 -9.74 -24.75
C GLY A 217 -14.44 -9.44 -25.28
N SER A 218 -14.32 -8.40 -26.05
CA SER A 218 -13.14 -8.04 -26.85
C SER A 218 -12.46 -6.79 -26.32
N GLY A 219 -12.29 -6.55 -25.05
CA GLY A 219 -11.53 -5.41 -24.50
C GLY A 219 -11.52 -4.10 -25.32
N PRO A 220 -10.79 -3.11 -24.87
CA PRO A 220 -10.00 -3.05 -23.66
C PRO A 220 -10.83 -3.08 -22.39
N TRP A 221 -10.20 -3.42 -21.27
CA TRP A 221 -10.88 -3.48 -19.98
C TRP A 221 -10.31 -2.42 -19.02
N HIS A 222 -11.09 -2.16 -17.98
CA HIS A 222 -10.70 -1.23 -16.92
C HIS A 222 -10.44 -1.99 -15.62
N LEU A 223 -9.31 -1.71 -14.96
CA LEU A 223 -8.86 -2.41 -13.75
C LEU A 223 -8.47 -1.45 -12.62
N ASP A 224 -9.10 -1.56 -11.45
CA ASP A 224 -8.60 -0.93 -10.24
C ASP A 224 -7.75 -1.95 -9.44
N LEU A 225 -6.42 -1.76 -9.46
CA LEU A 225 -5.49 -2.63 -8.72
C LEU A 225 -5.75 -2.63 -7.22
N ARG A 226 -6.31 -1.54 -6.66
CA ARG A 226 -6.67 -1.49 -5.23
C ARG A 226 -7.75 -2.51 -4.89
N ASN A 227 -8.73 -2.71 -5.79
CA ASN A 227 -9.75 -3.74 -5.58
C ASN A 227 -9.16 -5.15 -5.60
N VAL A 228 -8.21 -5.42 -6.51
CA VAL A 228 -7.48 -6.70 -6.54
C VAL A 228 -6.70 -6.92 -5.25
N LEU A 229 -5.95 -5.91 -4.79
CA LEU A 229 -5.17 -5.97 -3.55
C LEU A 229 -6.05 -6.16 -2.30
N ILE A 230 -7.21 -5.50 -2.25
CA ILE A 230 -8.19 -5.66 -1.16
C ILE A 230 -8.72 -7.09 -1.12
N GLU A 231 -9.01 -7.67 -2.28
CA GLU A 231 -9.48 -9.05 -2.36
C GLU A 231 -8.37 -10.05 -1.98
N GLN A 232 -7.12 -9.79 -2.37
CA GLN A 232 -5.97 -10.57 -1.90
C GLN A 232 -5.80 -10.46 -0.38
N ALA A 233 -5.93 -9.26 0.20
CA ALA A 233 -5.85 -9.03 1.64
C ALA A 233 -6.92 -9.83 2.41
N ARG A 234 -8.15 -9.89 1.90
CA ARG A 234 -9.23 -10.70 2.47
C ARG A 234 -8.87 -12.19 2.51
N ARG A 235 -8.36 -12.73 1.39
CA ARG A 235 -7.93 -14.14 1.33
C ARG A 235 -6.79 -14.43 2.29
N LEU A 236 -5.90 -13.47 2.51
CA LEU A 236 -4.81 -13.57 3.47
C LEU A 236 -5.28 -13.46 4.93
N GLY A 237 -6.50 -12.99 5.18
CA GLY A 237 -7.06 -12.80 6.53
C GLY A 237 -6.67 -11.47 7.19
N VAL A 238 -6.28 -10.47 6.40
CA VAL A 238 -6.10 -9.08 6.85
C VAL A 238 -7.48 -8.43 6.94
N ALA A 239 -7.89 -8.03 8.13
CA ALA A 239 -9.26 -7.55 8.38
C ALA A 239 -9.41 -6.03 8.33
N ASP A 240 -8.39 -5.28 8.74
CA ASP A 240 -8.39 -3.81 8.78
C ASP A 240 -7.83 -3.25 7.48
N VAL A 241 -8.70 -3.01 6.50
CA VAL A 241 -8.31 -2.62 5.14
C VAL A 241 -8.98 -1.30 4.74
N SER A 242 -8.17 -0.35 4.30
CA SER A 242 -8.61 0.93 3.74
C SER A 242 -7.95 1.22 2.38
N ARG A 243 -8.53 2.17 1.64
CA ARG A 243 -7.96 2.63 0.37
C ARG A 243 -8.07 4.13 0.23
N SER A 244 -7.16 4.72 -0.53
CA SER A 244 -7.20 6.12 -0.93
C SER A 244 -8.48 6.45 -1.72
N GLY A 245 -8.97 7.68 -1.54
CA GLY A 245 -10.01 8.26 -2.39
C GLY A 245 -9.44 8.99 -3.61
N TRP A 246 -8.12 9.21 -3.67
CA TRP A 246 -7.45 9.91 -4.76
C TRP A 246 -7.13 9.00 -5.95
N CYS A 247 -6.99 9.63 -7.12
CA CYS A 247 -6.50 8.99 -8.33
C CYS A 247 -5.36 9.81 -8.94
N SER A 248 -4.19 9.21 -9.16
CA SER A 248 -3.04 9.89 -9.75
C SER A 248 -3.33 10.52 -11.12
N ALA A 249 -4.20 9.91 -11.91
CA ALA A 249 -4.55 10.37 -13.25
C ALA A 249 -5.69 11.40 -13.29
N HIS A 250 -6.63 11.38 -12.36
CA HIS A 250 -7.67 12.40 -12.21
C HIS A 250 -7.15 13.65 -11.48
N ASP A 251 -6.42 13.44 -10.38
CA ASP A 251 -6.00 14.50 -9.47
C ASP A 251 -4.59 15.03 -9.81
N ARG A 252 -4.35 15.30 -11.10
CA ARG A 252 -3.05 15.72 -11.66
C ARG A 252 -2.52 17.04 -11.10
N GLY A 253 -3.36 17.87 -10.54
CA GLY A 253 -2.93 19.07 -9.81
C GLY A 253 -2.17 18.72 -8.51
N SER A 254 -2.42 17.55 -7.95
CA SER A 254 -1.81 17.08 -6.70
C SER A 254 -0.78 15.96 -6.90
N PHE A 255 -0.92 15.14 -7.96
CA PHE A 255 -0.13 13.93 -8.15
C PHE A 255 0.41 13.77 -9.57
N TYR A 256 1.51 13.04 -9.71
CA TYR A 256 2.05 12.62 -11.01
C TYR A 256 1.38 11.35 -11.51
N SER A 257 1.15 11.26 -12.82
CA SER A 257 0.62 10.07 -13.46
C SER A 257 1.42 9.71 -14.72
N HIS A 258 2.00 8.53 -14.73
CA HIS A 258 2.70 7.97 -15.88
C HIS A 258 1.74 7.78 -17.07
N ARG A 259 0.53 7.24 -16.81
CA ARG A 259 -0.49 6.98 -17.83
C ARG A 259 -0.99 8.28 -18.45
N ALA A 260 -1.43 9.23 -17.63
CA ALA A 260 -2.01 10.48 -18.11
C ALA A 260 -0.99 11.38 -18.82
N SER A 261 0.29 11.30 -18.42
CA SER A 261 1.38 12.06 -19.05
C SER A 261 2.09 11.32 -20.19
N ARG A 262 1.70 10.08 -20.50
CA ARG A 262 2.40 9.22 -21.46
C ARG A 262 3.90 9.06 -21.11
N GLY A 263 4.18 8.88 -19.82
CA GLY A 263 5.53 8.68 -19.31
C GLY A 263 6.38 9.94 -19.13
N GLN A 264 5.81 11.13 -19.28
CA GLN A 264 6.57 12.39 -19.18
C GLN A 264 6.61 12.97 -17.76
N ASP A 265 5.70 12.57 -16.87
CA ASP A 265 5.62 13.06 -15.48
C ASP A 265 6.75 12.52 -14.59
N GLY A 266 7.00 13.25 -13.50
CA GLY A 266 7.90 12.86 -12.42
C GLY A 266 7.40 11.67 -11.58
N ARG A 267 8.00 11.52 -10.41
CA ARG A 267 7.66 10.46 -9.44
C ARG A 267 7.37 11.07 -8.08
N MET A 268 6.29 10.60 -7.46
CA MET A 268 6.03 10.79 -6.05
C MET A 268 6.80 9.75 -5.24
N VAL A 269 6.99 10.04 -3.97
CA VAL A 269 7.54 9.08 -2.99
C VAL A 269 6.47 8.79 -1.96
N ALA A 270 6.05 7.53 -1.88
CA ALA A 270 5.33 7.02 -0.74
C ALA A 270 6.33 6.66 0.38
N TYR A 271 5.99 6.98 1.62
CA TYR A 271 6.86 6.78 2.78
C TYR A 271 6.10 6.20 3.96
N LEU A 272 6.78 5.35 4.72
CA LEU A 272 6.24 4.70 5.92
C LEU A 272 7.37 4.47 6.93
N GLY A 273 7.11 4.76 8.21
CA GLY A 273 8.07 4.43 9.25
C GLY A 273 7.47 4.46 10.65
N LEU A 274 8.05 3.65 11.54
CA LEU A 274 7.73 3.66 12.95
C LEU A 274 8.29 4.93 13.59
N ILE A 275 7.46 5.59 14.41
CA ILE A 275 7.88 6.75 15.18
C ILE A 275 8.67 6.25 16.40
N SER A 276 9.84 6.82 16.64
CA SER A 276 10.50 6.60 17.92
C SER A 276 9.57 7.06 19.04
N PRO A 277 9.34 6.26 20.08
CA PRO A 277 8.73 6.79 21.30
C PRO A 277 9.55 8.01 21.67
N LEU A 278 8.91 9.19 21.77
CA LEU A 278 9.59 10.38 22.30
C LEU A 278 10.24 9.95 23.60
N ALA A 279 11.57 10.03 23.67
CA ALA A 279 12.26 9.93 24.93
C ALA A 279 11.53 10.91 25.85
N SER A 280 10.86 10.38 26.86
CA SER A 280 10.20 11.19 27.89
C SER A 280 11.27 12.16 28.38
N ASN A 281 11.09 13.44 28.05
CA ASN A 281 12.03 14.48 28.42
C ASN A 281 12.13 14.50 29.97
N PRO A 282 13.24 14.06 30.58
CA PRO A 282 13.35 14.00 32.05
C PRO A 282 13.49 15.37 32.70
N HIS A 283 13.35 16.47 31.94
CA HIS A 283 13.50 17.86 32.39
C HIS A 283 12.26 18.71 32.11
N ARG A 284 11.10 18.29 32.64
CA ARG A 284 10.01 19.20 32.96
C ARG A 284 9.78 19.12 34.48
N GLU A 285 10.63 19.75 35.21
CA GLU A 285 10.35 20.32 36.51
C GLU A 285 10.46 21.84 36.43
#